data_950b0d55b72c8cd49708244370871a72
#
_entry.id   950b0d55b72c8cd49708244370871a72
#
_cell.length_a   1.000
_cell.length_b   1.000
_cell.length_c   1.000
_cell.angle_alpha   90.00
_cell.angle_beta   90.00
_cell.angle_gamma   90.00
#
_symmetry.space_group_name_H-M   'P 1'
#
loop_
_entity.id
_entity.type
_entity.pdbx_description
1 polymer ?
#
loop_
_entity_poly.entity_id
_entity_poly.type
_entity_poly.pdbx_seq_one_letter_code
_entity_poly.pdbx_strand_id
1 'polypeptide(L)'
;MGDVAYNLYPEADKTVEIVVHVEETLGDERRRDLVTALESAGGISSAEFCPLRYHLMLVRYDRELMTSQDVLGKVNAENIHAKLIGPV
;
A
#
# COMPACT_ATOMS: atom_id res chain seq x y z
N MET A 1 -5.14 -8.92 30.57
CA MET A 1 -5.14 -8.83 30.05
C MET A 1 -5.05 -8.77 29.51
N GLY A 2 -5.04 -8.68 29.40
CA GLY A 2 -4.81 -8.78 28.64
C GLY A 2 -4.82 -8.32 28.16
N ASP A 3 -4.55 -8.33 28.07
CA ASP A 3 -4.49 -7.99 27.31
C ASP A 3 -4.44 -7.27 26.96
N VAL A 4 -4.36 -7.32 27.55
CA VAL A 4 -4.11 -6.33 27.20
C VAL A 4 -3.63 -5.72 26.14
N ALA A 5 -2.64 -5.77 25.99
CA ALA A 5 -2.05 -5.26 24.81
C ALA A 5 -2.90 -5.37 23.63
N TYR A 6 -3.58 -6.36 23.48
CA TYR A 6 -4.36 -6.46 22.28
C TYR A 6 -5.48 -5.46 22.21
N ASN A 7 -5.56 -4.63 23.15
CA ASN A 7 -6.48 -3.52 23.03
C ASN A 7 -6.06 -2.59 21.93
N LEU A 8 -4.85 -2.71 21.48
CA LEU A 8 -4.40 -1.94 20.33
C LEU A 8 -4.92 -2.48 19.03
N TYR A 9 -5.44 -3.66 19.07
CA TYR A 9 -5.75 -4.41 17.88
C TYR A 9 -6.91 -3.92 17.05
N PRO A 10 -7.88 -3.20 17.59
CA PRO A 10 -8.96 -2.74 16.71
C PRO A 10 -8.46 -1.98 15.50
N GLU A 11 -7.42 -1.18 15.66
CA GLU A 11 -6.87 -0.48 14.50
C GLU A 11 -6.09 -1.41 13.61
N ALA A 12 -5.33 -2.31 14.21
CA ALA A 12 -4.58 -3.28 13.44
C ALA A 12 -5.51 -4.17 12.63
N ASP A 13 -6.66 -4.50 13.20
CA ASP A 13 -7.63 -5.34 12.51
C ASP A 13 -8.20 -4.67 11.28
N LYS A 14 -8.23 -3.36 11.23
CA LYS A 14 -8.75 -2.64 10.09
C LYS A 14 -7.72 -2.46 8.99
N THR A 15 -6.47 -2.64 9.32
CA THR A 15 -5.39 -2.39 8.38
C THR A 15 -4.99 -3.70 7.72
N VAL A 16 -4.94 -3.69 6.40
CA VAL A 16 -4.47 -4.85 5.64
C VAL A 16 -3.32 -4.41 4.77
N GLU A 17 -2.50 -5.37 4.43
CA GLU A 17 -1.32 -5.14 3.63
C GLU A 17 -1.45 -5.92 2.33
N ILE A 18 -1.13 -5.26 1.22
CA ILE A 18 -1.13 -5.93 -0.07
C ILE A 18 0.20 -5.66 -0.76
N VAL A 19 0.52 -6.50 -1.72
CA VAL A 19 1.72 -6.35 -2.53
C VAL A 19 1.27 -5.93 -3.93
N VAL A 20 1.82 -4.83 -4.40
CA VAL A 20 1.54 -4.30 -5.73
C VAL A 20 2.77 -4.51 -6.58
N HIS A 21 2.61 -5.13 -7.74
CA HIS A 21 3.69 -5.31 -8.69
C HIS A 21 3.62 -4.20 -9.71
N VAL A 22 4.64 -3.37 -9.75
CA VAL A 22 4.76 -2.29 -10.73
C VAL A 22 5.50 -2.84 -11.93
N GLU A 23 4.87 -2.76 -13.10
CA GLU A 23 5.42 -3.41 -14.28
C GLU A 23 6.49 -2.59 -14.97
N GLU A 24 6.60 -1.31 -14.62
CA GLU A 24 7.57 -0.41 -15.19
C GLU A 24 8.76 -0.25 -14.27
N THR A 25 9.90 0.04 -14.85
CA THR A 25 11.08 0.36 -14.07
C THR A 25 11.04 1.84 -13.76
N LEU A 26 10.84 2.16 -12.49
CA LEU A 26 10.74 3.55 -12.05
C LEU A 26 12.07 3.97 -11.44
N GLY A 27 12.49 5.20 -11.75
CA GLY A 27 13.63 5.79 -11.08
C GLY A 27 13.28 6.19 -9.66
N ASP A 28 14.30 6.60 -8.90
CA ASP A 28 14.12 6.94 -7.48
C ASP A 28 13.07 8.02 -7.30
N GLU A 29 13.09 9.02 -8.15
CA GLU A 29 12.17 10.14 -8.00
C GLU A 29 10.74 9.70 -8.25
N ARG A 30 10.52 8.91 -9.28
CA ARG A 30 9.17 8.43 -9.58
C ARG A 30 8.66 7.52 -8.48
N ARG A 31 9.52 6.68 -7.91
CA ARG A 31 9.10 5.84 -6.80
C ARG A 31 8.70 6.67 -5.60
N ARG A 32 9.46 7.71 -5.30
CA ARG A 32 9.16 8.61 -4.19
C ARG A 32 7.85 9.34 -4.44
N ASP A 33 7.64 9.81 -5.67
CA ASP A 33 6.41 10.51 -6.01
C ASP A 33 5.21 9.61 -5.85
N LEU A 34 5.33 8.36 -6.27
CA LEU A 34 4.23 7.42 -6.15
C LEU A 34 3.89 7.15 -4.69
N VAL A 35 4.90 6.94 -3.87
CA VAL A 35 4.68 6.71 -2.43
C VAL A 35 3.98 7.92 -1.82
N THR A 36 4.44 9.12 -2.16
CA THR A 36 3.84 10.34 -1.64
C THR A 36 2.38 10.45 -2.07
N ALA A 37 2.11 10.16 -3.33
CA ALA A 37 0.75 10.24 -3.85
C ALA A 37 -0.17 9.26 -3.14
N LEU A 38 0.32 8.06 -2.90
CA LEU A 38 -0.49 7.05 -2.22
C LEU A 38 -0.71 7.43 -0.76
N GLU A 39 0.32 7.89 -0.09
CA GLU A 39 0.20 8.21 1.33
C GLU A 39 -0.64 9.47 1.55
N SER A 40 -0.83 10.25 0.51
CA SER A 40 -1.72 11.41 0.57
C SER A 40 -3.18 11.02 0.49
N ALA A 41 -3.48 9.83 0.02
CA ALA A 41 -4.86 9.39 -0.14
C ALA A 41 -5.40 8.98 1.23
N GLY A 42 -6.61 9.41 1.52
CA GLY A 42 -7.25 8.98 2.75
C GLY A 42 -7.44 7.47 2.72
N GLY A 43 -7.08 6.80 3.78
CA GLY A 43 -7.24 5.36 3.87
C GLY A 43 -5.97 4.58 3.68
N ILE A 44 -4.92 5.16 3.10
CA ILE A 44 -3.63 4.48 2.98
C ILE A 44 -2.73 4.96 4.10
N SER A 45 -2.30 4.01 4.94
CA SER A 45 -1.46 4.38 6.06
C SER A 45 0.01 4.37 5.73
N SER A 46 0.44 3.54 4.78
CA SER A 46 1.83 3.55 4.36
C SER A 46 1.98 2.86 3.02
N ALA A 47 3.04 3.22 2.31
CA ALA A 47 3.42 2.58 1.06
C ALA A 47 4.93 2.63 0.98
N GLU A 48 5.55 1.52 0.58
CA GLU A 48 6.99 1.50 0.45
C GLU A 48 7.39 0.44 -0.56
N PHE A 49 8.47 0.70 -1.27
CA PHE A 49 9.05 -0.27 -2.18
C PHE A 49 9.99 -1.19 -1.42
N CYS A 50 10.04 -2.45 -1.84
CA CYS A 50 10.96 -3.40 -1.24
C CYS A 50 12.39 -3.03 -1.62
N PRO A 51 13.31 -2.96 -0.67
CA PRO A 51 14.66 -2.43 -0.97
C PRO A 51 15.40 -3.22 -2.04
N LEU A 52 15.18 -4.51 -2.15
CA LEU A 52 15.88 -5.34 -3.11
C LEU A 52 15.03 -5.71 -4.31
N ARG A 53 13.79 -5.24 -4.33
CA ARG A 53 12.85 -5.58 -5.41
C ARG A 53 12.00 -4.37 -5.70
N TYR A 54 12.54 -3.47 -6.50
CA TYR A 54 11.90 -2.19 -6.74
C TYR A 54 10.64 -2.27 -7.58
N HIS A 55 10.30 -3.45 -8.05
CA HIS A 55 9.01 -3.65 -8.71
C HIS A 55 7.91 -4.06 -7.75
N LEU A 56 8.26 -4.32 -6.50
CA LEU A 56 7.28 -4.73 -5.50
C LEU A 56 7.10 -3.62 -4.49
N MET A 57 5.85 -3.26 -4.25
CA MET A 57 5.52 -2.21 -3.31
C MET A 57 4.54 -2.77 -2.30
N LEU A 58 4.81 -2.53 -1.03
CA LEU A 58 3.91 -2.92 0.05
C LEU A 58 3.03 -1.73 0.38
N VAL A 59 1.73 -1.94 0.40
CA VAL A 59 0.78 -0.88 0.72
C VAL A 59 -0.11 -1.34 1.85
N ARG A 60 -0.21 -0.51 2.88
CA ARG A 60 -1.11 -0.75 3.99
C ARG A 60 -2.25 0.23 3.92
N TYR A 61 -3.45 -0.27 4.03
CA TYR A 61 -4.61 0.58 3.92
C TYR A 61 -5.70 0.11 4.89
N ASP A 62 -6.63 1.00 5.17
CA ASP A 62 -7.75 0.72 6.05
C ASP A 62 -8.86 0.10 5.21
N ARG A 63 -9.18 -1.16 5.48
CA ARG A 63 -10.16 -1.89 4.68
C ARG A 63 -11.57 -1.35 4.82
N GLU A 64 -11.81 -0.53 5.83
CA GLU A 64 -13.11 0.08 5.98
C GLU A 64 -13.27 1.31 5.11
N LEU A 65 -12.17 1.86 4.63
CA LEU A 65 -12.19 3.05 3.79
C LEU A 65 -11.89 2.76 2.33
N MET A 66 -11.22 1.67 2.05
CA MET A 66 -10.79 1.35 0.68
C MET A 66 -10.78 -0.15 0.47
N THR A 67 -10.75 -0.52 -0.81
CA THR A 67 -10.52 -1.91 -1.20
C THR A 67 -9.17 -2.01 -1.87
N SER A 68 -8.70 -3.24 -2.09
CA SER A 68 -7.45 -3.43 -2.81
C SER A 68 -7.55 -2.88 -4.24
N GLN A 69 -8.74 -2.95 -4.83
CA GLN A 69 -8.93 -2.39 -6.17
C GLN A 69 -8.83 -0.87 -6.16
N ASP A 70 -9.27 -0.24 -5.07
CA ASP A 70 -9.11 1.21 -4.94
C ASP A 70 -7.64 1.58 -4.89
N VAL A 71 -6.85 0.79 -4.15
CA VAL A 71 -5.41 1.04 -4.08
C VAL A 71 -4.79 0.91 -5.47
N LEU A 72 -5.13 -0.17 -6.18
CA LEU A 72 -4.59 -0.37 -7.51
C LEU A 72 -5.00 0.76 -8.45
N GLY A 73 -6.25 1.21 -8.32
CA GLY A 73 -6.73 2.33 -9.13
C GLY A 73 -5.93 3.60 -8.91
N LYS A 74 -5.50 3.84 -7.67
CA LYS A 74 -4.70 5.03 -7.40
C LYS A 74 -3.31 4.92 -8.00
N VAL A 75 -2.72 3.73 -7.99
CA VAL A 75 -1.44 3.52 -8.64
C VAL A 75 -1.57 3.76 -10.14
N ASN A 76 -2.60 3.18 -10.74
CA ASN A 76 -2.81 3.33 -12.18
C ASN A 76 -3.11 4.78 -12.56
N ALA A 77 -3.72 5.53 -11.64
CA ALA A 77 -4.01 6.94 -11.90
C ALA A 77 -2.75 7.78 -12.03
N GLU A 78 -1.62 7.27 -11.54
CA GLU A 78 -0.33 7.95 -11.69
C GLU A 78 0.36 7.57 -12.99
N ASN A 79 -0.36 6.98 -13.94
CA ASN A 79 0.16 6.53 -15.22
C ASN A 79 1.20 5.43 -15.06
N ILE A 80 0.98 4.56 -14.10
CA ILE A 80 1.87 3.46 -13.81
C ILE A 80 1.10 2.17 -13.95
N HIS A 81 1.65 1.25 -14.75
CA HIS A 81 1.03 -0.06 -14.93
C HIS A 81 1.41 -0.95 -13.78
N ALA A 82 0.40 -1.45 -13.09
CA ALA A 82 0.62 -2.27 -11.92
C ALA A 82 -0.49 -3.28 -11.78
N LYS A 83 -0.21 -4.32 -11.00
CA LYS A 83 -1.20 -5.33 -10.71
C LYS A 83 -1.01 -5.82 -9.29
N LEU A 84 -2.05 -6.39 -8.72
CA LEU A 84 -1.98 -6.96 -7.40
C LEU A 84 -1.36 -8.34 -7.47
N ILE A 85 -0.40 -8.60 -6.58
CA ILE A 85 0.16 -9.93 -6.47
C ILE A 85 -0.62 -10.71 -5.43
N GLY A 86 -1.31 -9.97 -4.59
CA GLY A 86 -2.19 -10.61 -3.68
C GLY A 86 -2.16 -9.92 -2.36
N PRO A 87 -3.09 -10.28 -1.51
CA PRO A 87 -2.98 -9.91 -0.12
C PRO A 87 -1.92 -10.79 0.49
N VAL A 88 -1.34 -10.29 1.49
CA VAL A 88 -0.42 -11.09 2.26
C VAL A 88 -1.07 -11.49 3.54
#